data_08462f3ed7f4c6c03f97f01e0ca5a0fa
#
_entry.id   08462f3ed7f4c6c03f97f01e0ca5a0fa
#
_cell.length_a   1.000
_cell.length_b   1.000
_cell.length_c   1.000
_cell.angle_alpha   90.00
_cell.angle_beta   90.00
_cell.angle_gamma   90.00
#
_symmetry.space_group_name_H-M   'P 1'
#
loop_
_entity.id
_entity.type
_entity.pdbx_description
1 polymer ?
#
loop_
_entity_poly.entity_id
_entity_poly.type
_entity_poly.pdbx_seq_one_letter_code
_entity_poly.pdbx_strand_id
1 'polypeptide(L)'
;MPSPLHVAVVALPAATASTVYGVHDFFASVRRDWELLVEGRDPDPGAPAVECAIVGPTERGFRVANGAWIRPTATFADALDPAPDVVCVPDLAIAPGAPLGPGGREACAWVRACHEAGATVASACSGAMLLAEAGLLDDADATTHWAFCDALAKTHPAVRVHPERCLVESGEGHRIVTAGGGFAWHDLALYLVARFFGEEEAMRQARLHLIDWHAHGQLPFTVLARARQRGDAIVAEAQAWAADHYREARPVAAMTAQSGLAERTFKRRFRRATGMTPIEYVHTLRLEESKRRLETSDEPVEGIAIEVGYEDASFFRRLFRRKVGLTAVEYRRRFGGVRRTLRSAAGRA
;
A
#
# COMPACT_ATOMS: atom_id res chain seq x y z
N MET A 1 -4.07 -26.63 26.92
CA MET A 1 -3.79 -25.30 26.41
C MET A 1 -4.54 -25.13 25.08
N PRO A 2 -4.98 -23.96 24.66
CA PRO A 2 -5.52 -23.80 23.30
C PRO A 2 -4.44 -24.18 22.30
N SER A 3 -4.83 -24.77 21.18
CA SER A 3 -3.91 -25.08 20.06
C SER A 3 -3.28 -23.79 19.54
N PRO A 4 -2.01 -23.83 19.08
CA PRO A 4 -1.38 -22.68 18.48
C PRO A 4 -2.15 -22.19 17.23
N LEU A 5 -2.07 -20.91 16.95
CA LEU A 5 -2.56 -20.35 15.69
C LEU A 5 -1.57 -20.71 14.55
N HIS A 6 -2.05 -21.39 13.53
CA HIS A 6 -1.23 -21.76 12.37
C HIS A 6 -1.27 -20.66 11.32
N VAL A 7 -0.13 -20.01 11.08
CA VAL A 7 0.02 -18.93 10.10
C VAL A 7 0.92 -19.38 8.97
N ALA A 8 0.46 -19.26 7.73
CA ALA A 8 1.26 -19.55 6.54
C ALA A 8 1.57 -18.26 5.78
N VAL A 9 2.85 -18.00 5.53
CA VAL A 9 3.33 -16.87 4.71
C VAL A 9 3.72 -17.38 3.34
N VAL A 10 3.05 -16.90 2.30
CA VAL A 10 3.31 -17.31 0.91
C VAL A 10 4.66 -16.76 0.45
N ALA A 11 5.50 -17.62 -0.08
CA ALA A 11 6.78 -17.25 -0.71
C ALA A 11 6.79 -17.64 -2.19
N LEU A 12 6.98 -16.65 -3.06
CA LEU A 12 7.12 -16.79 -4.51
C LEU A 12 8.42 -16.12 -4.98
N PRO A 13 8.96 -16.47 -6.16
CA PRO A 13 10.09 -15.76 -6.73
C PRO A 13 9.88 -14.26 -6.91
N ALA A 14 8.63 -13.82 -7.12
CA ALA A 14 8.27 -12.42 -7.19
C ALA A 14 8.12 -11.72 -5.82
N ALA A 15 8.10 -12.44 -4.70
CA ALA A 15 7.95 -11.84 -3.38
C ALA A 15 9.17 -11.01 -2.95
N THR A 16 9.00 -10.10 -1.99
CA THR A 16 10.13 -9.42 -1.33
C THR A 16 10.47 -10.11 -0.02
N ALA A 17 11.76 -10.37 0.20
CA ALA A 17 12.23 -11.11 1.36
C ALA A 17 11.87 -10.42 2.69
N SER A 18 11.94 -9.08 2.71
CA SER A 18 11.65 -8.29 3.91
C SER A 18 10.22 -8.47 4.41
N THR A 19 9.25 -8.57 3.51
CA THR A 19 7.86 -8.78 3.89
C THR A 19 7.61 -10.23 4.30
N VAL A 20 8.17 -11.21 3.56
CA VAL A 20 8.02 -12.63 3.91
C VAL A 20 8.55 -12.91 5.31
N TYR A 21 9.82 -12.54 5.58
CA TYR A 21 10.41 -12.76 6.89
C TYR A 21 9.86 -11.83 7.97
N GLY A 22 9.54 -10.57 7.62
CA GLY A 22 8.97 -9.62 8.57
C GLY A 22 7.61 -10.08 9.12
N VAL A 23 6.72 -10.56 8.25
CA VAL A 23 5.44 -11.15 8.67
C VAL A 23 5.65 -12.41 9.51
N HIS A 24 6.56 -13.30 9.06
CA HIS A 24 6.91 -14.51 9.81
C HIS A 24 7.40 -14.17 11.21
N ASP A 25 8.41 -13.30 11.35
CA ASP A 25 9.03 -12.95 12.62
C ASP A 25 8.04 -12.21 13.54
N PHE A 26 7.20 -11.35 12.97
CA PHE A 26 6.17 -10.63 13.72
C PHE A 26 5.18 -11.62 14.38
N PHE A 27 4.65 -12.59 13.62
CA PHE A 27 3.74 -13.58 14.19
C PHE A 27 4.46 -14.52 15.18
N ALA A 28 5.69 -14.90 14.91
CA ALA A 28 6.49 -15.72 15.81
C ALA A 28 6.81 -15.00 17.14
N SER A 29 6.72 -13.68 17.21
CA SER A 29 6.95 -12.88 18.43
C SER A 29 5.73 -12.77 19.35
N VAL A 30 4.53 -13.13 18.86
CA VAL A 30 3.27 -13.00 19.63
C VAL A 30 3.30 -13.86 20.88
N ARG A 31 2.99 -13.25 22.04
CA ARG A 31 3.03 -13.89 23.38
C ARG A 31 4.38 -14.52 23.72
N ARG A 32 5.45 -14.09 23.08
CA ARG A 32 6.82 -14.53 23.33
C ARG A 32 7.71 -13.35 23.74
N ASP A 33 7.83 -12.36 22.86
CA ASP A 33 8.83 -11.31 23.04
C ASP A 33 8.47 -10.30 24.13
N TRP A 34 7.19 -10.04 24.35
CA TRP A 34 6.77 -9.20 25.48
C TRP A 34 7.10 -9.86 26.81
N GLU A 35 6.83 -11.14 26.95
CA GLU A 35 7.13 -11.91 28.16
C GLU A 35 8.63 -11.96 28.42
N LEU A 36 9.42 -12.20 27.37
CA LEU A 36 10.88 -12.23 27.47
C LEU A 36 11.47 -10.86 27.80
N LEU A 37 11.14 -9.82 27.04
CA LEU A 37 11.83 -8.52 27.08
C LEU A 37 11.32 -7.58 28.15
N VAL A 38 10.02 -7.66 28.48
CA VAL A 38 9.35 -6.73 29.41
C VAL A 38 9.10 -7.38 30.78
N GLU A 39 8.68 -8.65 30.78
CA GLU A 39 8.33 -9.35 32.02
C GLU A 39 9.48 -10.22 32.56
N GLY A 40 10.54 -10.42 31.80
CA GLY A 40 11.72 -11.19 32.18
C GLY A 40 11.42 -12.68 32.39
N ARG A 41 10.40 -13.19 31.69
CA ARG A 41 9.99 -14.61 31.76
C ARG A 41 10.45 -15.31 30.49
N ASP A 42 11.12 -16.45 30.64
CA ASP A 42 11.44 -17.28 29.48
C ASP A 42 10.17 -17.87 28.86
N PRO A 43 9.96 -17.71 27.55
CA PRO A 43 8.83 -18.33 26.86
C PRO A 43 8.97 -19.85 26.89
N ASP A 44 7.85 -20.57 27.02
CA ASP A 44 7.85 -22.03 26.89
C ASP A 44 8.08 -22.43 25.43
N PRO A 45 9.23 -23.00 25.06
CA PRO A 45 9.50 -23.40 23.69
C PRO A 45 8.62 -24.57 23.21
N GLY A 46 8.00 -25.31 24.14
CA GLY A 46 7.12 -26.44 23.85
C GLY A 46 5.65 -26.05 23.60
N ALA A 47 5.29 -24.77 23.82
CA ALA A 47 3.91 -24.31 23.68
C ALA A 47 3.83 -22.91 23.01
N PRO A 48 4.28 -22.75 21.76
CA PRO A 48 4.18 -21.48 21.06
C PRO A 48 2.72 -21.06 20.88
N ALA A 49 2.44 -19.77 21.00
CA ALA A 49 1.10 -19.25 20.74
C ALA A 49 0.78 -19.21 19.22
N VAL A 50 1.81 -19.13 18.40
CA VAL A 50 1.72 -19.11 16.93
C VAL A 50 2.75 -20.07 16.34
N GLU A 51 2.33 -20.92 15.43
CA GLU A 51 3.19 -21.67 14.54
C GLU A 51 3.16 -21.01 13.14
N CYS A 52 4.29 -20.43 12.75
CA CYS A 52 4.39 -19.69 11.50
C CYS A 52 5.26 -20.45 10.51
N ALA A 53 4.70 -20.77 9.34
CA ALA A 53 5.40 -21.45 8.24
C ALA A 53 5.58 -20.52 7.04
N ILE A 54 6.72 -20.62 6.35
CA ILE A 54 6.92 -20.04 5.02
C ILE A 54 6.58 -21.12 4.01
N VAL A 55 5.55 -20.89 3.19
CA VAL A 55 5.02 -21.86 2.24
C VAL A 55 5.31 -21.43 0.80
N GLY A 56 5.84 -22.32 0.00
CA GLY A 56 6.22 -22.01 -1.37
C GLY A 56 6.15 -23.19 -2.34
N PRO A 57 6.57 -22.99 -3.60
CA PRO A 57 6.52 -24.06 -4.62
C PRO A 57 7.54 -25.19 -4.38
N THR A 58 8.53 -24.98 -3.54
CA THR A 58 9.60 -25.95 -3.26
C THR A 58 10.30 -25.63 -1.95
N GLU A 59 10.75 -26.66 -1.23
CA GLU A 59 11.58 -26.52 -0.02
C GLU A 59 13.08 -26.27 -0.32
N ARG A 60 13.52 -26.47 -1.57
CA ARG A 60 14.94 -26.27 -1.93
C ARG A 60 15.38 -24.82 -1.83
N GLY A 61 14.44 -23.91 -1.69
CA GLY A 61 14.68 -22.49 -1.70
C GLY A 61 14.90 -21.93 -3.11
N PHE A 62 14.79 -20.60 -3.20
CA PHE A 62 14.94 -19.86 -4.44
C PHE A 62 15.31 -18.40 -4.16
N ARG A 63 15.81 -17.71 -5.19
CA ARG A 63 16.01 -16.26 -5.11
C ARG A 63 14.71 -15.52 -5.37
N VAL A 64 14.43 -14.52 -4.53
CA VAL A 64 13.32 -13.60 -4.72
C VAL A 64 13.75 -12.35 -5.51
N ALA A 65 12.79 -11.47 -5.82
CA ALA A 65 12.95 -10.35 -6.75
C ALA A 65 14.19 -9.46 -6.49
N ASN A 66 14.54 -9.20 -5.23
CA ASN A 66 15.69 -8.39 -4.84
C ASN A 66 17.00 -9.21 -4.68
N GLY A 67 17.03 -10.48 -5.12
CA GLY A 67 18.18 -11.35 -5.09
C GLY A 67 18.43 -12.07 -3.76
N ALA A 68 17.67 -11.79 -2.71
CA ALA A 68 17.75 -12.52 -1.45
C ALA A 68 17.29 -13.98 -1.66
N TRP A 69 17.83 -14.87 -0.81
CA TRP A 69 17.47 -16.29 -0.83
C TRP A 69 16.39 -16.54 0.22
N ILE A 70 15.29 -17.22 -0.18
CA ILE A 70 14.26 -17.73 0.73
C ILE A 70 14.21 -19.24 0.61
N ARG A 71 14.13 -19.91 1.76
CA ARG A 71 13.88 -21.33 1.87
C ARG A 71 12.53 -21.54 2.56
N PRO A 72 11.48 -21.96 1.84
CA PRO A 72 10.22 -22.36 2.45
C PRO A 72 10.40 -23.52 3.44
N THR A 73 9.56 -23.55 4.45
CA THR A 73 9.52 -24.63 5.46
C THR A 73 8.55 -25.74 5.07
N ALA A 74 7.64 -25.45 4.10
CA ALA A 74 6.71 -26.41 3.53
C ALA A 74 6.40 -26.05 2.07
N THR A 75 5.94 -27.03 1.28
CA THR A 75 5.40 -26.77 -0.05
C THR A 75 3.90 -26.48 0.01
N PHE A 76 3.32 -25.93 -1.08
CA PHE A 76 1.87 -25.75 -1.18
C PHE A 76 1.12 -27.11 -1.07
N ALA A 77 1.71 -28.21 -1.52
CA ALA A 77 1.11 -29.53 -1.42
C ALA A 77 1.06 -30.03 0.03
N ASP A 78 2.12 -29.82 0.81
CA ASP A 78 2.23 -30.33 2.18
C ASP A 78 1.48 -29.46 3.19
N ALA A 79 1.32 -28.16 2.93
CA ALA A 79 0.75 -27.18 3.85
C ALA A 79 -0.78 -27.02 3.74
N LEU A 80 -1.49 -28.03 3.26
CA LEU A 80 -2.96 -27.99 3.15
C LEU A 80 -3.67 -28.90 4.18
N ASP A 81 -2.97 -29.85 4.74
CA ASP A 81 -3.51 -30.77 5.74
C ASP A 81 -2.56 -30.90 6.97
N PRO A 82 -2.88 -30.27 8.10
CA PRO A 82 -4.03 -29.38 8.32
C PRO A 82 -3.89 -28.03 7.61
N ALA A 83 -5.02 -27.47 7.15
CA ALA A 83 -5.03 -26.13 6.57
C ALA A 83 -4.67 -25.10 7.63
N PRO A 84 -3.92 -24.03 7.28
CA PRO A 84 -3.60 -22.97 8.22
C PRO A 84 -4.84 -22.14 8.61
N ASP A 85 -4.82 -21.55 9.81
CA ASP A 85 -5.88 -20.63 10.25
C ASP A 85 -5.79 -19.28 9.52
N VAL A 86 -4.56 -18.87 9.19
CA VAL A 86 -4.27 -17.60 8.50
C VAL A 86 -3.28 -17.83 7.36
N VAL A 87 -3.60 -17.29 6.20
CA VAL A 87 -2.70 -17.21 5.04
C VAL A 87 -2.33 -15.76 4.78
N CYS A 88 -1.05 -15.42 4.81
CA CYS A 88 -0.53 -14.10 4.48
C CYS A 88 0.16 -14.11 3.11
N VAL A 89 -0.35 -13.33 2.17
CA VAL A 89 0.26 -13.12 0.86
C VAL A 89 1.04 -11.80 0.89
N PRO A 90 2.38 -11.83 0.83
CA PRO A 90 3.21 -10.63 0.88
C PRO A 90 3.12 -9.84 -0.43
N ASP A 91 3.82 -8.71 -0.49
CA ASP A 91 3.99 -7.96 -1.73
C ASP A 91 4.78 -8.75 -2.77
N LEU A 92 4.39 -8.55 -4.01
CA LEU A 92 5.01 -9.13 -5.19
C LEU A 92 5.66 -8.02 -6.02
N ALA A 93 6.94 -8.13 -6.32
CA ALA A 93 7.70 -7.18 -7.13
C ALA A 93 7.39 -7.37 -8.63
N ILE A 94 6.15 -7.14 -8.99
CA ILE A 94 5.62 -7.19 -10.36
C ILE A 94 5.21 -5.77 -10.79
N ALA A 95 5.15 -5.52 -12.09
CA ALA A 95 4.56 -4.27 -12.57
C ALA A 95 3.01 -4.32 -12.45
N PRO A 96 2.32 -3.17 -12.24
CA PRO A 96 0.86 -3.14 -12.23
C PRO A 96 0.26 -3.75 -13.50
N GLY A 97 -0.59 -4.77 -13.34
CA GLY A 97 -1.20 -5.51 -14.44
C GLY A 97 -0.32 -6.57 -15.11
N ALA A 98 0.88 -6.82 -14.60
CA ALA A 98 1.73 -7.91 -15.07
C ALA A 98 1.30 -9.26 -14.46
N PRO A 99 1.59 -10.39 -15.13
CA PRO A 99 1.36 -11.73 -14.58
C PRO A 99 2.12 -11.97 -13.27
N LEU A 100 1.59 -12.85 -12.42
CA LEU A 100 2.20 -13.20 -11.11
C LEU A 100 3.57 -13.88 -11.22
N GLY A 101 3.92 -14.40 -12.40
CA GLY A 101 5.17 -15.09 -12.62
C GLY A 101 5.17 -16.56 -12.17
N PRO A 102 6.37 -17.18 -12.05
CA PRO A 102 6.52 -18.60 -11.70
C PRO A 102 5.90 -18.91 -10.32
N GLY A 103 5.16 -20.03 -10.24
CA GLY A 103 4.47 -20.46 -9.02
C GLY A 103 3.15 -19.72 -8.73
N GLY A 104 2.84 -18.64 -9.45
CA GLY A 104 1.66 -17.83 -9.18
C GLY A 104 0.34 -18.59 -9.31
N ARG A 105 0.19 -19.42 -10.34
CA ARG A 105 -1.03 -20.22 -10.55
C ARG A 105 -1.24 -21.25 -9.43
N GLU A 106 -0.17 -21.92 -9.02
CA GLU A 106 -0.19 -22.90 -7.93
C GLU A 106 -0.54 -22.21 -6.61
N ALA A 107 0.07 -21.05 -6.33
CA ALA A 107 -0.25 -20.25 -5.15
C ALA A 107 -1.72 -19.79 -5.13
N CYS A 108 -2.29 -19.35 -6.28
CA CYS A 108 -3.70 -19.00 -6.38
C CYS A 108 -4.61 -20.18 -6.02
N ALA A 109 -4.33 -21.37 -6.55
CA ALA A 109 -5.11 -22.57 -6.27
C ALA A 109 -5.03 -22.95 -4.78
N TRP A 110 -3.83 -22.91 -4.21
CA TRP A 110 -3.60 -23.23 -2.80
C TRP A 110 -4.27 -22.22 -1.85
N VAL A 111 -4.11 -20.92 -2.09
CA VAL A 111 -4.73 -19.87 -1.27
C VAL A 111 -6.26 -19.98 -1.28
N ARG A 112 -6.84 -20.29 -2.45
CA ARG A 112 -8.27 -20.55 -2.59
C ARG A 112 -8.70 -21.76 -1.75
N ALA A 113 -7.99 -22.89 -1.86
CA ALA A 113 -8.28 -24.09 -1.10
C ALA A 113 -8.20 -23.85 0.42
N CYS A 114 -7.21 -23.09 0.90
CA CYS A 114 -7.13 -22.70 2.32
C CYS A 114 -8.35 -21.86 2.74
N HIS A 115 -8.76 -20.90 1.92
CA HIS A 115 -9.95 -20.08 2.21
C HIS A 115 -11.22 -20.91 2.28
N GLU A 116 -11.41 -21.85 1.35
CA GLU A 116 -12.53 -22.80 1.33
C GLU A 116 -12.51 -23.75 2.55
N ALA A 117 -11.33 -24.11 3.03
CA ALA A 117 -11.14 -24.87 4.28
C ALA A 117 -11.38 -24.05 5.57
N GLY A 118 -11.62 -22.73 5.45
CA GLY A 118 -11.97 -21.87 6.60
C GLY A 118 -10.91 -20.84 6.99
N ALA A 119 -9.73 -20.83 6.35
CA ALA A 119 -8.67 -19.87 6.66
C ALA A 119 -9.09 -18.43 6.45
N THR A 120 -8.55 -17.54 7.28
CA THR A 120 -8.51 -16.10 6.99
C THR A 120 -7.37 -15.84 6.01
N VAL A 121 -7.68 -15.27 4.85
CA VAL A 121 -6.70 -14.94 3.81
C VAL A 121 -6.41 -13.45 3.83
N ALA A 122 -5.15 -13.11 4.00
CA ALA A 122 -4.69 -11.75 4.13
C ALA A 122 -3.64 -11.41 3.07
N SER A 123 -3.64 -10.19 2.54
CA SER A 123 -2.63 -9.74 1.58
C SER A 123 -2.11 -8.35 1.91
N ALA A 124 -0.84 -8.13 1.63
CA ALA A 124 -0.19 -6.83 1.71
C ALA A 124 0.21 -6.33 0.31
N CYS A 125 0.03 -5.03 0.07
CA CYS A 125 0.53 -4.37 -1.13
C CYS A 125 0.01 -5.05 -2.42
N SER A 126 0.90 -5.34 -3.37
CA SER A 126 0.60 -6.06 -4.63
C SER A 126 0.17 -7.52 -4.45
N GLY A 127 0.26 -8.08 -3.24
CA GLY A 127 -0.27 -9.41 -2.91
C GLY A 127 -1.78 -9.54 -3.18
N ALA A 128 -2.53 -8.44 -3.13
CA ALA A 128 -3.95 -8.41 -3.50
C ALA A 128 -4.19 -8.86 -4.96
N MET A 129 -3.20 -8.69 -5.86
CA MET A 129 -3.31 -9.19 -7.23
C MET A 129 -3.42 -10.71 -7.27
N LEU A 130 -2.72 -11.42 -6.37
CA LEU A 130 -2.83 -12.88 -6.25
C LEU A 130 -4.21 -13.28 -5.76
N LEU A 131 -4.78 -12.57 -4.77
CA LEU A 131 -6.14 -12.84 -4.29
C LEU A 131 -7.19 -12.60 -5.38
N ALA A 132 -7.01 -11.57 -6.20
CA ALA A 132 -7.88 -11.28 -7.33
C ALA A 132 -7.81 -12.36 -8.42
N GLU A 133 -6.59 -12.78 -8.81
CA GLU A 133 -6.39 -13.90 -9.75
C GLU A 133 -6.92 -15.24 -9.19
N ALA A 134 -6.90 -15.42 -7.87
CA ALA A 134 -7.53 -16.54 -7.20
C ALA A 134 -9.07 -16.47 -7.20
N GLY A 135 -9.69 -15.34 -7.64
CA GLY A 135 -11.15 -15.13 -7.64
C GLY A 135 -11.73 -14.86 -6.26
N LEU A 136 -10.89 -14.57 -5.26
CA LEU A 136 -11.34 -14.32 -3.88
C LEU A 136 -11.85 -12.89 -3.67
N LEU A 137 -11.52 -11.97 -4.57
CA LEU A 137 -11.93 -10.56 -4.47
C LEU A 137 -13.15 -10.22 -5.33
N ASP A 138 -13.74 -11.17 -6.06
CA ASP A 138 -14.92 -10.95 -6.88
C ASP A 138 -16.10 -10.48 -6.01
N ASP A 139 -16.73 -9.38 -6.40
CA ASP A 139 -17.81 -8.72 -5.65
C ASP A 139 -17.44 -8.34 -4.20
N ALA A 140 -16.16 -8.24 -3.88
CA ALA A 140 -15.66 -7.84 -2.57
C ALA A 140 -15.07 -6.43 -2.56
N ASP A 141 -15.00 -5.82 -1.38
CA ASP A 141 -14.24 -4.61 -1.12
C ASP A 141 -12.78 -4.97 -0.89
N ALA A 142 -11.84 -4.23 -1.49
CA ALA A 142 -10.43 -4.49 -1.34
C ALA A 142 -9.58 -3.22 -1.44
N THR A 143 -8.38 -3.27 -0.89
CA THR A 143 -7.33 -2.29 -1.17
C THR A 143 -6.05 -3.01 -1.62
N THR A 144 -5.12 -2.25 -2.15
CA THR A 144 -3.79 -2.69 -2.55
C THR A 144 -2.85 -1.48 -2.46
N HIS A 145 -1.59 -1.63 -2.82
CA HIS A 145 -0.72 -0.47 -2.96
C HIS A 145 -1.36 0.56 -3.91
N TRP A 146 -1.34 1.84 -3.53
CA TRP A 146 -1.97 2.91 -4.31
C TRP A 146 -1.58 2.91 -5.80
N ALA A 147 -0.35 2.49 -6.13
CA ALA A 147 0.11 2.39 -7.52
C ALA A 147 -0.53 1.22 -8.31
N PHE A 148 -1.12 0.24 -7.64
CA PHE A 148 -1.78 -0.93 -8.23
C PHE A 148 -3.30 -0.81 -8.29
N CYS A 149 -3.92 0.15 -7.60
CA CYS A 149 -5.38 0.28 -7.52
C CYS A 149 -6.04 0.40 -8.90
N ASP A 150 -5.48 1.21 -9.80
CA ASP A 150 -6.01 1.36 -11.16
C ASP A 150 -5.88 0.07 -11.99
N ALA A 151 -4.76 -0.65 -11.82
CA ALA A 151 -4.54 -1.91 -12.51
C ALA A 151 -5.52 -2.98 -12.01
N LEU A 152 -5.69 -3.09 -10.68
CA LEU A 152 -6.63 -4.02 -10.06
C LEU A 152 -8.06 -3.76 -10.56
N ALA A 153 -8.53 -2.52 -10.48
CA ALA A 153 -9.87 -2.15 -10.95
C ALA A 153 -10.09 -2.40 -12.45
N LYS A 154 -9.02 -2.31 -13.26
CA LYS A 154 -9.09 -2.54 -14.71
C LYS A 154 -9.08 -4.02 -15.06
N THR A 155 -8.23 -4.81 -14.41
CA THR A 155 -8.06 -6.25 -14.72
C THR A 155 -9.14 -7.11 -14.05
N HIS A 156 -9.65 -6.67 -12.91
CA HIS A 156 -10.67 -7.35 -12.12
C HIS A 156 -11.84 -6.38 -11.80
N PRO A 157 -12.69 -6.07 -12.79
CA PRO A 157 -13.73 -5.04 -12.66
C PRO A 157 -14.84 -5.37 -11.65
N ALA A 158 -14.94 -6.61 -11.20
CA ALA A 158 -15.86 -7.03 -10.13
C ALA A 158 -15.36 -6.59 -8.72
N VAL A 159 -14.09 -6.23 -8.57
CA VAL A 159 -13.52 -5.79 -7.27
C VAL A 159 -13.85 -4.32 -7.00
N ARG A 160 -14.40 -4.03 -5.82
CA ARG A 160 -14.60 -2.64 -5.34
C ARG A 160 -13.32 -2.15 -4.65
N VAL A 161 -12.50 -1.43 -5.40
CA VAL A 161 -11.17 -0.98 -4.93
C VAL A 161 -11.28 0.32 -4.14
N HIS A 162 -10.68 0.36 -2.93
CA HIS A 162 -10.60 1.50 -2.02
C HIS A 162 -9.16 2.04 -1.92
N PRO A 163 -8.74 2.93 -2.84
CA PRO A 163 -7.34 3.40 -2.89
C PRO A 163 -6.94 4.29 -1.71
N GLU A 164 -7.91 4.83 -0.98
CA GLU A 164 -7.68 5.68 0.19
C GLU A 164 -7.39 4.91 1.48
N ARG A 165 -7.79 3.63 1.55
CA ARG A 165 -7.68 2.83 2.77
C ARG A 165 -6.34 2.11 2.86
N CYS A 166 -5.78 2.01 4.08
CA CYS A 166 -4.64 1.14 4.36
C CYS A 166 -5.04 -0.31 4.61
N LEU A 167 -6.26 -0.56 5.08
CA LEU A 167 -6.77 -1.90 5.37
C LEU A 167 -8.25 -1.98 5.01
N VAL A 168 -8.65 -3.08 4.38
CA VAL A 168 -10.03 -3.43 4.05
C VAL A 168 -10.27 -4.88 4.40
N GLU A 169 -11.31 -5.13 5.17
CA GLU A 169 -11.84 -6.46 5.46
C GLU A 169 -13.10 -6.72 4.66
N SER A 170 -13.27 -7.94 4.18
CA SER A 170 -14.38 -8.34 3.33
C SER A 170 -14.63 -9.85 3.37
N GLY A 171 -15.58 -10.32 2.57
CA GLY A 171 -15.99 -11.71 2.54
C GLY A 171 -16.80 -12.14 3.75
N GLU A 172 -17.31 -13.36 3.71
CA GLU A 172 -18.09 -13.94 4.80
C GLU A 172 -17.22 -14.06 6.07
N GLY A 173 -17.73 -13.58 7.20
CA GLY A 173 -17.00 -13.55 8.47
C GLY A 173 -15.74 -12.68 8.43
N HIS A 174 -15.62 -11.73 7.48
CA HIS A 174 -14.43 -10.88 7.30
C HIS A 174 -13.13 -11.68 7.16
N ARG A 175 -13.19 -12.84 6.47
CA ARG A 175 -12.05 -13.73 6.29
C ARG A 175 -11.14 -13.37 5.12
N ILE A 176 -11.41 -12.26 4.44
CA ILE A 176 -10.54 -11.69 3.42
C ILE A 176 -10.10 -10.32 3.93
N VAL A 177 -8.79 -10.13 4.07
CA VAL A 177 -8.22 -8.86 4.57
C VAL A 177 -7.14 -8.39 3.62
N THR A 178 -7.30 -7.19 3.07
CA THR A 178 -6.33 -6.61 2.16
C THR A 178 -5.70 -5.35 2.76
N ALA A 179 -4.39 -5.21 2.63
CA ALA A 179 -3.67 -4.04 3.10
C ALA A 179 -2.97 -3.28 1.96
N GLY A 180 -2.79 -1.99 2.18
CA GLY A 180 -2.18 -1.06 1.26
C GLY A 180 -0.69 -1.28 1.02
N GLY A 181 -0.01 -0.24 0.53
CA GLY A 181 1.37 -0.33 0.10
C GLY A 181 2.42 -0.24 1.19
N GLY A 182 3.64 -0.63 0.82
CA GLY A 182 4.82 -0.50 1.65
C GLY A 182 4.70 -1.23 2.98
N PHE A 183 4.86 -0.50 4.06
CA PHE A 183 4.80 -1.04 5.42
C PHE A 183 3.37 -1.24 5.97
N ALA A 184 2.31 -1.12 5.16
CA ALA A 184 0.94 -1.43 5.60
C ALA A 184 0.74 -2.92 6.01
N TRP A 185 1.71 -3.80 5.72
CA TRP A 185 1.69 -5.15 6.27
C TRP A 185 1.79 -5.18 7.81
N HIS A 186 2.34 -4.15 8.44
CA HIS A 186 2.33 -4.01 9.91
C HIS A 186 0.90 -3.76 10.43
N ASP A 187 0.13 -2.90 9.75
CA ASP A 187 -1.29 -2.69 10.10
C ASP A 187 -2.07 -4.00 9.95
N LEU A 188 -1.80 -4.75 8.86
CA LEU A 188 -2.40 -6.06 8.62
C LEU A 188 -2.07 -7.04 9.74
N ALA A 189 -0.80 -7.14 10.13
CA ALA A 189 -0.35 -8.04 11.18
C ALA A 189 -0.94 -7.65 12.54
N LEU A 190 -0.96 -6.36 12.89
CA LEU A 190 -1.61 -5.87 14.12
C LEU A 190 -3.12 -6.16 14.13
N TYR A 191 -3.81 -5.97 12.99
CA TYR A 191 -5.22 -6.30 12.86
C TYR A 191 -5.48 -7.78 13.10
N LEU A 192 -4.67 -8.66 12.48
CA LEU A 192 -4.80 -10.11 12.66
C LEU A 192 -4.49 -10.53 14.10
N VAL A 193 -3.47 -9.96 14.73
CA VAL A 193 -3.20 -10.22 16.17
C VAL A 193 -4.36 -9.74 17.03
N ALA A 194 -4.92 -8.55 16.78
CA ALA A 194 -6.11 -8.08 17.51
C ALA A 194 -7.31 -9.02 17.35
N ARG A 195 -7.51 -9.55 16.16
CA ARG A 195 -8.61 -10.46 15.83
C ARG A 195 -8.49 -11.81 16.53
N PHE A 196 -7.30 -12.40 16.59
CA PHE A 196 -7.10 -13.75 17.14
C PHE A 196 -6.67 -13.78 18.61
N PHE A 197 -5.98 -12.74 19.09
CA PHE A 197 -5.42 -12.68 20.44
C PHE A 197 -5.96 -11.52 21.29
N GLY A 198 -6.77 -10.64 20.69
CA GLY A 198 -7.35 -9.47 21.33
C GLY A 198 -6.51 -8.20 21.22
N GLU A 199 -7.17 -7.06 21.49
CA GLU A 199 -6.57 -5.72 21.34
C GLU A 199 -5.35 -5.51 22.24
N GLU A 200 -5.34 -6.09 23.45
CA GLU A 200 -4.23 -5.94 24.40
C GLU A 200 -2.94 -6.51 23.83
N GLU A 201 -2.99 -7.70 23.23
CA GLU A 201 -1.82 -8.31 22.61
C GLU A 201 -1.36 -7.53 21.38
N ALA A 202 -2.28 -7.05 20.53
CA ALA A 202 -1.93 -6.18 19.40
C ALA A 202 -1.22 -4.90 19.87
N MET A 203 -1.64 -4.31 20.99
CA MET A 203 -0.99 -3.12 21.56
C MET A 203 0.39 -3.44 22.16
N ARG A 204 0.60 -4.64 22.73
CA ARG A 204 1.93 -5.11 23.14
C ARG A 204 2.85 -5.21 21.94
N GLN A 205 2.40 -5.84 20.87
CA GLN A 205 3.16 -5.95 19.62
C GLN A 205 3.47 -4.57 19.00
N ALA A 206 2.50 -3.66 18.96
CA ALA A 206 2.72 -2.30 18.46
C ALA A 206 3.81 -1.56 19.24
N ARG A 207 3.87 -1.72 20.58
CA ARG A 207 4.91 -1.12 21.44
C ARG A 207 6.28 -1.76 21.24
N LEU A 208 6.35 -3.09 21.15
CA LEU A 208 7.60 -3.82 20.93
C LEU A 208 8.28 -3.43 19.63
N HIS A 209 7.49 -3.36 18.55
CA HIS A 209 7.98 -3.12 17.21
C HIS A 209 7.95 -1.63 16.80
N LEU A 210 7.57 -0.71 17.71
CA LEU A 210 7.43 0.74 17.46
C LEU A 210 6.55 1.04 16.23
N ILE A 211 5.45 0.30 16.10
CA ILE A 211 4.51 0.45 14.98
C ILE A 211 3.48 1.52 15.31
N ASP A 212 3.32 2.48 14.40
CA ASP A 212 2.27 3.49 14.42
C ASP A 212 1.19 3.13 13.37
N TRP A 213 -0.06 3.02 13.81
CA TRP A 213 -1.19 2.66 12.96
C TRP A 213 -1.46 3.73 11.89
N HIS A 214 -1.63 3.33 10.62
CA HIS A 214 -1.88 4.24 9.51
C HIS A 214 -3.35 4.73 9.47
N ALA A 215 -3.80 5.40 10.55
CA ALA A 215 -5.18 5.90 10.70
C ALA A 215 -5.68 6.81 9.55
N HIS A 216 -4.77 7.45 8.82
CA HIS A 216 -5.09 8.35 7.69
C HIS A 216 -5.08 7.64 6.33
N GLY A 217 -4.98 6.32 6.32
CA GLY A 217 -4.89 5.55 5.08
C GLY A 217 -3.63 5.85 4.27
N GLN A 218 -3.65 5.53 2.97
CA GLN A 218 -2.48 5.71 2.09
C GLN A 218 -2.49 7.00 1.25
N LEU A 219 -3.55 7.82 1.28
CA LEU A 219 -3.60 9.08 0.51
C LEU A 219 -2.39 10.01 0.72
N PRO A 220 -1.84 10.18 1.95
CA PRO A 220 -0.65 11.02 2.15
C PRO A 220 0.58 10.56 1.37
N PHE A 221 0.67 9.27 1.08
CA PHE A 221 1.82 8.64 0.40
C PHE A 221 1.64 8.56 -1.12
N THR A 222 0.44 8.81 -1.64
CA THR A 222 0.17 8.68 -3.08
C THR A 222 0.91 9.76 -3.88
N VAL A 223 1.40 9.37 -5.05
CA VAL A 223 1.83 10.33 -6.07
C VAL A 223 0.62 10.63 -6.95
N LEU A 224 0.13 11.86 -6.88
CA LEU A 224 -1.06 12.28 -7.59
C LEU A 224 -0.81 12.53 -9.09
N ALA A 225 0.43 12.87 -9.48
CA ALA A 225 0.81 13.11 -10.86
C ALA A 225 1.03 11.78 -11.61
N ARG A 226 0.16 11.49 -12.56
CA ARG A 226 0.29 10.32 -13.42
C ARG A 226 1.30 10.57 -14.56
N ALA A 227 1.91 9.48 -15.06
CA ALA A 227 2.79 9.53 -16.20
C ALA A 227 2.09 10.17 -17.43
N ARG A 228 2.89 10.85 -18.28
CA ARG A 228 2.40 11.47 -19.53
C ARG A 228 1.74 10.43 -20.42
N GLN A 229 0.63 10.81 -21.04
CA GLN A 229 -0.05 9.98 -22.04
C GLN A 229 0.82 9.84 -23.29
N ARG A 230 1.08 8.60 -23.69
CA ARG A 230 1.84 8.31 -24.93
C ARG A 230 0.94 8.05 -26.14
N GLY A 231 -0.34 7.73 -25.91
CA GLY A 231 -1.28 7.38 -26.98
C GLY A 231 -2.05 8.55 -27.61
N ASP A 232 -1.88 9.79 -27.09
CA ASP A 232 -2.55 10.99 -27.60
C ASP A 232 -1.57 12.17 -27.57
N ALA A 233 -1.02 12.53 -28.75
CA ALA A 233 0.02 13.55 -28.86
C ALA A 233 -0.45 14.93 -28.35
N ILE A 234 -1.67 15.36 -28.67
CA ILE A 234 -2.20 16.66 -28.21
C ILE A 234 -2.31 16.68 -26.68
N VAL A 235 -2.77 15.59 -26.08
CA VAL A 235 -2.87 15.51 -24.62
C VAL A 235 -1.49 15.44 -23.99
N ALA A 236 -0.55 14.70 -24.59
CA ALA A 236 0.83 14.62 -24.11
C ALA A 236 1.55 15.98 -24.15
N GLU A 237 1.36 16.76 -25.21
CA GLU A 237 1.87 18.13 -25.33
C GLU A 237 1.26 19.06 -24.27
N ALA A 238 -0.07 18.99 -24.09
CA ALA A 238 -0.77 19.76 -23.07
C ALA A 238 -0.30 19.40 -21.64
N GLN A 239 -0.03 18.13 -21.36
CA GLN A 239 0.52 17.69 -20.08
C GLN A 239 1.96 18.19 -19.89
N ALA A 240 2.79 18.16 -20.94
CA ALA A 240 4.15 18.69 -20.91
C ALA A 240 4.16 20.17 -20.58
N TRP A 241 3.35 20.94 -21.31
CA TRP A 241 3.21 22.39 -21.08
C TRP A 241 2.73 22.67 -19.64
N ALA A 242 1.68 21.97 -19.19
CA ALA A 242 1.16 22.17 -17.83
C ALA A 242 2.19 21.88 -16.74
N ALA A 243 3.09 20.92 -16.93
CA ALA A 243 4.15 20.61 -15.97
C ALA A 243 5.09 21.80 -15.71
N ASP A 244 5.33 22.62 -16.74
CA ASP A 244 6.19 23.80 -16.65
C ASP A 244 5.39 25.08 -16.25
N HIS A 245 4.06 25.11 -16.50
CA HIS A 245 3.21 26.30 -16.40
C HIS A 245 2.03 26.17 -15.43
N TYR A 246 2.01 25.17 -14.54
CA TYR A 246 0.89 24.93 -13.60
C TYR A 246 0.61 26.11 -12.65
N ARG A 247 1.58 27.01 -12.47
CA ARG A 247 1.46 28.20 -11.59
C ARG A 247 0.61 29.32 -12.20
N GLU A 248 0.40 29.29 -13.51
CA GLU A 248 -0.35 30.35 -14.20
C GLU A 248 -1.78 30.46 -13.68
N ALA A 249 -2.37 31.65 -13.74
CA ALA A 249 -3.73 31.92 -13.24
C ALA A 249 -4.79 31.16 -14.06
N ARG A 250 -4.58 30.97 -15.37
CA ARG A 250 -5.54 30.34 -16.28
C ARG A 250 -4.92 29.22 -17.14
N PRO A 251 -4.31 28.19 -16.52
CA PRO A 251 -3.53 27.19 -17.25
C PRO A 251 -4.39 26.37 -18.20
N VAL A 252 -5.65 26.07 -17.85
CA VAL A 252 -6.56 25.30 -18.71
C VAL A 252 -6.93 26.07 -19.98
N ALA A 253 -7.09 27.38 -19.91
CA ALA A 253 -7.34 28.20 -21.09
C ALA A 253 -6.14 28.19 -22.04
N ALA A 254 -4.92 28.30 -21.51
CA ALA A 254 -3.68 28.23 -22.31
C ALA A 254 -3.50 26.85 -22.96
N MET A 255 -3.69 25.75 -22.19
CA MET A 255 -3.67 24.37 -22.73
C MET A 255 -4.69 24.20 -23.88
N THR A 256 -5.90 24.75 -23.71
CA THR A 256 -6.95 24.70 -24.73
C THR A 256 -6.54 25.46 -25.99
N ALA A 257 -6.03 26.68 -25.86
CA ALA A 257 -5.59 27.48 -26.99
C ALA A 257 -4.46 26.79 -27.78
N GLN A 258 -3.47 26.22 -27.10
CA GLN A 258 -2.37 25.49 -27.73
C GLN A 258 -2.83 24.23 -28.47
N SER A 259 -3.85 23.55 -27.93
CA SER A 259 -4.37 22.33 -28.55
C SER A 259 -5.04 22.56 -29.91
N GLY A 260 -5.38 23.81 -30.26
CA GLY A 260 -6.14 24.15 -31.49
C GLY A 260 -7.58 23.63 -31.48
N LEU A 261 -8.06 23.07 -30.38
CA LEU A 261 -9.38 22.47 -30.26
C LEU A 261 -10.37 23.41 -29.55
N ALA A 262 -11.66 23.27 -29.88
CA ALA A 262 -12.71 23.89 -29.09
C ALA A 262 -12.65 23.36 -27.65
N GLU A 263 -12.89 24.21 -26.65
CA GLU A 263 -12.72 23.92 -25.22
C GLU A 263 -13.43 22.62 -24.76
N ARG A 264 -14.69 22.44 -25.19
CA ARG A 264 -15.47 21.22 -24.87
C ARG A 264 -14.81 19.97 -25.44
N THR A 265 -14.27 20.05 -26.65
CA THR A 265 -13.59 18.93 -27.32
C THR A 265 -12.29 18.60 -26.65
N PHE A 266 -11.48 19.61 -26.31
CA PHE A 266 -10.23 19.44 -25.55
C PHE A 266 -10.48 18.78 -24.19
N LYS A 267 -11.40 19.31 -23.36
CA LYS A 267 -11.73 18.77 -22.04
C LYS A 267 -12.18 17.31 -22.12
N ARG A 268 -13.05 16.96 -23.09
CA ARG A 268 -13.52 15.58 -23.29
C ARG A 268 -12.38 14.65 -23.70
N ARG A 269 -11.52 15.08 -24.64
CA ARG A 269 -10.37 14.32 -25.14
C ARG A 269 -9.35 14.09 -24.02
N PHE A 270 -9.03 15.13 -23.29
CA PHE A 270 -8.10 15.08 -22.16
C PHE A 270 -8.60 14.09 -21.08
N ARG A 271 -9.89 14.19 -20.70
CA ARG A 271 -10.48 13.27 -19.71
C ARG A 271 -10.49 11.82 -20.21
N ARG A 272 -10.79 11.60 -21.49
CA ARG A 272 -10.76 10.24 -22.07
C ARG A 272 -9.35 9.65 -22.04
N ALA A 273 -8.34 10.45 -22.31
CA ALA A 273 -6.95 10.00 -22.35
C ALA A 273 -6.32 9.82 -20.97
N THR A 274 -6.65 10.68 -19.99
CA THR A 274 -5.97 10.74 -18.68
C THR A 274 -6.82 10.25 -17.52
N GLY A 275 -8.13 10.09 -17.71
CA GLY A 275 -9.10 9.85 -16.63
C GLY A 275 -9.44 11.09 -15.80
N MET A 276 -8.78 12.23 -16.02
CA MET A 276 -8.94 13.49 -15.28
C MET A 276 -9.37 14.64 -16.21
N THR A 277 -10.08 15.61 -15.67
CA THR A 277 -10.25 16.89 -16.36
C THR A 277 -8.92 17.67 -16.37
N PRO A 278 -8.71 18.61 -17.32
CA PRO A 278 -7.49 19.45 -17.35
C PRO A 278 -7.25 20.21 -16.05
N ILE A 279 -8.29 20.72 -15.38
CA ILE A 279 -8.14 21.44 -14.12
C ILE A 279 -7.77 20.50 -12.95
N GLU A 280 -8.31 19.30 -12.91
CA GLU A 280 -7.91 18.30 -11.93
C GLU A 280 -6.43 17.92 -12.10
N TYR A 281 -5.97 17.81 -13.34
CA TYR A 281 -4.56 17.54 -13.64
C TYR A 281 -3.65 18.68 -13.15
N VAL A 282 -4.02 19.94 -13.39
CA VAL A 282 -3.27 21.12 -12.87
C VAL A 282 -3.26 21.10 -11.34
N HIS A 283 -4.40 20.84 -10.70
CA HIS A 283 -4.44 20.73 -9.24
C HIS A 283 -3.52 19.63 -8.73
N THR A 284 -3.42 18.52 -9.42
CA THR A 284 -2.51 17.43 -9.08
C THR A 284 -1.04 17.89 -9.09
N LEU A 285 -0.61 18.59 -10.14
CA LEU A 285 0.75 19.16 -10.25
C LEU A 285 1.04 20.15 -9.10
N ARG A 286 0.11 21.06 -8.82
CA ARG A 286 0.22 22.03 -7.72
C ARG A 286 0.34 21.37 -6.36
N LEU A 287 -0.46 20.32 -6.12
CA LEU A 287 -0.43 19.59 -4.86
C LEU A 287 0.88 18.79 -4.69
N GLU A 288 1.38 18.17 -5.76
CA GLU A 288 2.67 17.46 -5.70
C GLU A 288 3.83 18.44 -5.39
N GLU A 289 3.86 19.58 -6.05
CA GLU A 289 4.87 20.60 -5.73
C GLU A 289 4.69 21.14 -4.30
N SER A 290 3.45 21.31 -3.83
CA SER A 290 3.19 21.70 -2.44
C SER A 290 3.72 20.66 -1.45
N LYS A 291 3.53 19.37 -1.69
CA LYS A 291 4.06 18.27 -0.88
C LYS A 291 5.58 18.35 -0.81
N ARG A 292 6.25 18.48 -1.98
CA ARG A 292 7.70 18.60 -2.04
C ARG A 292 8.20 19.81 -1.23
N ARG A 293 7.56 20.99 -1.33
CA ARG A 293 7.94 22.19 -0.57
C ARG A 293 7.70 21.99 0.93
N LEU A 294 6.59 21.38 1.33
CA LEU A 294 6.32 21.07 2.74
C LEU A 294 7.36 20.12 3.34
N GLU A 295 7.91 19.21 2.55
CA GLU A 295 8.97 18.28 2.95
C GLU A 295 10.33 18.96 3.04
N THR A 296 10.62 19.91 2.14
CA THR A 296 11.96 20.46 1.91
C THR A 296 12.16 21.90 2.39
N SER A 297 11.10 22.62 2.81
CA SER A 297 11.19 24.00 3.26
C SER A 297 10.42 24.27 4.55
N ASP A 298 10.72 25.41 5.19
CA ASP A 298 9.98 25.94 6.34
C ASP A 298 9.05 27.10 5.92
N GLU A 299 8.84 27.30 4.62
CA GLU A 299 7.95 28.31 4.08
C GLU A 299 6.55 28.24 4.71
N PRO A 300 5.92 29.37 5.05
CA PRO A 300 4.52 29.36 5.50
C PRO A 300 3.60 28.65 4.51
N VAL A 301 2.61 27.93 5.01
CA VAL A 301 1.66 27.17 4.17
C VAL A 301 0.95 28.09 3.16
N GLU A 302 0.63 29.30 3.59
CA GLU A 302 0.03 30.35 2.76
C GLU A 302 0.95 30.78 1.62
N GLY A 303 2.25 30.94 1.91
CA GLY A 303 3.27 31.25 0.91
C GLY A 303 3.38 30.14 -0.12
N ILE A 304 3.43 28.88 0.34
CA ILE A 304 3.45 27.73 -0.56
C ILE A 304 2.21 27.71 -1.47
N ALA A 305 1.01 27.99 -0.93
CA ALA A 305 -0.21 28.04 -1.72
C ALA A 305 -0.12 29.06 -2.87
N ILE A 306 0.36 30.25 -2.60
CA ILE A 306 0.57 31.33 -3.59
C ILE A 306 1.60 30.90 -4.63
N GLU A 307 2.75 30.41 -4.17
CA GLU A 307 3.87 30.00 -5.02
C GLU A 307 3.54 28.85 -6.00
N VAL A 308 2.59 27.98 -5.63
CA VAL A 308 2.13 26.93 -6.54
C VAL A 308 0.93 27.36 -7.38
N GLY A 309 0.48 28.61 -7.28
CA GLY A 309 -0.53 29.22 -8.16
C GLY A 309 -1.96 29.21 -7.62
N TYR A 310 -2.16 29.14 -6.30
CA TYR A 310 -3.47 29.35 -5.68
C TYR A 310 -3.59 30.80 -5.16
N GLU A 311 -4.59 31.52 -5.61
CA GLU A 311 -4.91 32.86 -5.12
C GLU A 311 -5.60 32.83 -3.74
N ASP A 312 -6.39 31.78 -3.48
CA ASP A 312 -7.10 31.54 -2.20
C ASP A 312 -6.46 30.40 -1.41
N ALA A 313 -5.74 30.75 -0.35
CA ALA A 313 -5.14 29.80 0.56
C ALA A 313 -6.18 28.91 1.29
N SER A 314 -7.42 29.39 1.47
CA SER A 314 -8.48 28.61 2.09
C SER A 314 -8.99 27.51 1.15
N PHE A 315 -9.10 27.82 -0.14
CA PHE A 315 -9.38 26.81 -1.16
C PHE A 315 -8.27 25.76 -1.23
N PHE A 316 -7.00 26.20 -1.23
CA PHE A 316 -5.84 25.29 -1.20
C PHE A 316 -5.90 24.35 0.00
N ARG A 317 -6.11 24.84 1.23
CA ARG A 317 -6.17 24.01 2.44
C ARG A 317 -7.27 22.94 2.35
N ARG A 318 -8.47 23.30 1.88
CA ARG A 318 -9.58 22.36 1.70
C ARG A 318 -9.27 21.31 0.65
N LEU A 319 -8.69 21.72 -0.50
CA LEU A 319 -8.32 20.82 -1.57
C LEU A 319 -7.20 19.87 -1.16
N PHE A 320 -6.15 20.40 -0.48
CA PHE A 320 -5.03 19.61 0.02
C PHE A 320 -5.54 18.53 0.97
N ARG A 321 -6.32 18.91 1.99
CA ARG A 321 -6.89 17.93 2.94
C ARG A 321 -7.74 16.87 2.24
N ARG A 322 -8.57 17.26 1.29
CA ARG A 322 -9.44 16.31 0.56
C ARG A 322 -8.63 15.33 -0.31
N LYS A 323 -7.56 15.77 -0.95
CA LYS A 323 -6.78 14.95 -1.90
C LYS A 323 -5.63 14.20 -1.25
N VAL A 324 -5.07 14.73 -0.17
CA VAL A 324 -3.90 14.17 0.53
C VAL A 324 -4.31 13.44 1.83
N GLY A 325 -5.52 13.71 2.35
CA GLY A 325 -6.00 13.08 3.59
C GLY A 325 -5.47 13.73 4.87
N LEU A 326 -4.53 14.66 4.77
CA LEU A 326 -3.94 15.42 5.88
C LEU A 326 -4.06 16.91 5.60
N THR A 327 -4.04 17.74 6.64
CA THR A 327 -3.77 19.17 6.45
C THR A 327 -2.31 19.38 6.04
N ALA A 328 -1.99 20.49 5.39
CA ALA A 328 -0.62 20.81 4.99
C ALA A 328 0.35 20.88 6.20
N VAL A 329 -0.13 21.33 7.36
CA VAL A 329 0.65 21.36 8.61
C VAL A 329 0.94 19.97 9.14
N GLU A 330 -0.07 19.08 9.18
CA GLU A 330 0.09 17.69 9.59
C GLU A 330 1.03 16.95 8.63
N TYR A 331 0.88 17.20 7.32
CA TYR A 331 1.75 16.64 6.29
C TYR A 331 3.22 17.03 6.53
N ARG A 332 3.51 18.33 6.72
CA ARG A 332 4.86 18.81 7.05
C ARG A 332 5.40 18.17 8.32
N ARG A 333 4.59 18.08 9.36
CA ARG A 333 5.02 17.47 10.63
C ARG A 333 5.44 16.01 10.43
N ARG A 334 4.70 15.27 9.62
CA ARG A 334 4.94 13.83 9.36
C ARG A 334 6.14 13.61 8.44
N PHE A 335 6.20 14.28 7.31
CA PHE A 335 7.18 14.02 6.25
C PHE A 335 8.43 14.94 6.29
N GLY A 336 8.37 16.07 6.94
CA GLY A 336 9.53 16.97 7.14
C GLY A 336 10.51 16.53 8.24
N GLY A 337 10.30 15.37 8.89
CA GLY A 337 11.09 14.91 10.05
C GLY A 337 12.55 14.65 9.73
N VAL A 338 12.85 13.95 8.64
CA VAL A 338 14.21 13.61 8.22
C VAL A 338 15.07 14.85 8.02
N ARG A 339 14.53 15.89 7.35
CA ARG A 339 15.21 17.17 7.14
C ARG A 339 15.56 17.86 8.47
N ARG A 340 14.61 17.90 9.42
CA ARG A 340 14.83 18.51 10.74
C ARG A 340 15.93 17.79 11.50
N THR A 341 15.96 16.46 11.48
CA THR A 341 17.01 15.67 12.10
C THR A 341 18.37 15.94 11.51
N LEU A 342 18.49 15.96 10.16
CA LEU A 342 19.75 16.25 9.46
C LEU A 342 20.27 17.68 9.76
N ARG A 343 19.40 18.68 9.80
CA ARG A 343 19.79 20.05 10.16
C ARG A 343 20.23 20.17 11.62
N SER A 344 19.55 19.51 12.53
CA SER A 344 19.93 19.46 13.95
C SER A 344 21.30 18.78 14.17
N ALA A 345 21.65 17.81 13.35
CA ALA A 345 22.95 17.16 13.36
C ALA A 345 24.05 18.09 12.81
N ALA A 346 23.79 18.76 11.68
CA ALA A 346 24.73 19.69 11.06
C ALA A 346 25.01 20.95 11.89
N GLY A 347 24.05 21.40 12.72
CA GLY A 347 24.23 22.56 13.62
C GLY A 347 24.95 22.23 14.94
N ARG A 348 25.31 20.95 15.16
CA ARG A 348 26.07 20.48 16.33
C ARG A 348 27.52 20.08 16.00
N ALA A 349 27.89 20.10 14.73
CA ALA A 349 29.27 19.93 14.24
C ALA A 349 29.92 21.25 13.97
#